data_5099ee8472e7c8eddcc90c2881fe8813
#
_entry.id   5099ee8472e7c8eddcc90c2881fe8813
#
_cell.length_a   1.000
_cell.length_b   1.000
_cell.length_c   1.000
_cell.angle_alpha   90.00
_cell.angle_beta   90.00
_cell.angle_gamma   90.00
#
_symmetry.space_group_name_H-M   'P 1'
#
loop_
_entity.id
_entity.type
_entity.pdbx_description
1 polymer ?
#
loop_
_entity_poly.entity_id
_entity_poly.type
_entity_poly.pdbx_seq_one_letter_code
_entity_poly.pdbx_strand_id
1 'polypeptide(L)'
;MGSEMCIRDRAYMAEHNVPGIVLAGRPYHVDPEIHHGIPEMVNSLGMAVLTEDSVAHLGADLLERPLRVRDQWMFHSRLYQAAAFVGSRPDLELVQLNSFGCGLDAITTDQVREILAARDRIYTTLKIDEVSNLGAARIRMRSLQAASKERASHNRKLVTHPLSDDRVPFTKEMKATHTILVPQLAPYQTSIAEAALRASGYQVEVLKQASRENIDYGLSVVNNDACFPAIVVIGQLVSALKSGKYDLDHTTLFLTQTGGMCRATNYIGLLRKALKDAGFGNIPVIAASLQGVEDNPGFSLTAPLIHRMVQAITLGDLLQKVHLRTRPYEAVPGSADGLMRRWTTIAREHFLNGGHSTTWGRRTSYKTMINSIVDDFEHLELADGPRKPRVGVLGEILVQFH
;
A
#
# COMPACT_ATOMS: atom_id res chain seq x y z
N MET A 1 -6.65 -19.26 -29.55
CA MET A 1 -7.45 -18.26 -30.32
C MET A 1 -6.87 -16.84 -30.24
N GLY A 2 -6.43 -16.33 -29.08
CA GLY A 2 -5.91 -14.95 -28.97
C GLY A 2 -4.64 -14.66 -29.81
N SER A 3 -3.70 -15.58 -29.89
CA SER A 3 -2.40 -15.34 -30.55
C SER A 3 -2.48 -15.20 -32.07
N GLU A 4 -3.33 -15.96 -32.76
CA GLU A 4 -3.44 -15.91 -34.21
C GLU A 4 -4.12 -14.63 -34.71
N MET A 5 -5.19 -14.19 -34.05
CA MET A 5 -5.86 -12.90 -34.36
C MET A 5 -4.86 -11.74 -34.25
N CYS A 6 -4.09 -11.70 -33.18
CA CYS A 6 -3.16 -10.59 -32.93
C CYS A 6 -1.93 -10.57 -33.84
N ILE A 7 -1.50 -11.74 -34.37
CA ILE A 7 -0.50 -11.79 -35.43
C ILE A 7 -1.07 -11.16 -36.72
N ARG A 8 -2.33 -11.46 -37.05
CA ARG A 8 -3.02 -10.87 -38.20
C ARG A 8 -3.23 -9.38 -38.06
N ASP A 9 -3.62 -8.91 -36.87
CA ASP A 9 -3.85 -7.48 -36.62
C ASP A 9 -2.55 -6.67 -36.68
N ARG A 10 -1.44 -7.21 -36.17
CA ARG A 10 -0.13 -6.57 -36.33
C ARG A 10 0.36 -6.57 -37.78
N ALA A 11 0.12 -7.64 -38.53
CA ALA A 11 0.42 -7.68 -39.95
C ALA A 11 -0.41 -6.63 -40.70
N TYR A 12 -1.70 -6.55 -40.44
CA TYR A 12 -2.60 -5.54 -40.99
C TYR A 12 -2.14 -4.10 -40.70
N MET A 13 -1.75 -3.82 -39.44
CA MET A 13 -1.20 -2.52 -39.08
C MET A 13 0.03 -2.14 -39.89
N ALA A 14 0.95 -3.09 -40.08
CA ALA A 14 2.19 -2.88 -40.83
C ALA A 14 1.91 -2.66 -42.34
N GLU A 15 1.01 -3.48 -42.93
CA GLU A 15 0.64 -3.42 -44.33
C GLU A 15 -0.09 -2.12 -44.71
N HIS A 16 -1.00 -1.65 -43.79
CA HIS A 16 -1.86 -0.49 -44.05
C HIS A 16 -1.36 0.79 -43.34
N ASN A 17 -0.24 0.74 -42.65
CA ASN A 17 0.33 1.84 -41.89
C ASN A 17 -0.69 2.48 -40.89
N VAL A 18 -1.45 1.62 -40.21
CA VAL A 18 -2.46 2.00 -39.24
C VAL A 18 -1.86 2.00 -37.83
N PRO A 19 -1.99 3.08 -37.03
CA PRO A 19 -1.55 3.08 -35.63
C PRO A 19 -2.44 2.17 -34.80
N GLY A 20 -1.86 1.58 -33.75
CA GLY A 20 -2.58 0.65 -32.87
C GLY A 20 -2.68 1.13 -31.42
N ILE A 21 -3.74 0.69 -30.78
CA ILE A 21 -3.96 0.82 -29.34
C ILE A 21 -3.86 -0.57 -28.71
N VAL A 22 -2.98 -0.71 -27.72
CA VAL A 22 -3.01 -1.86 -26.81
C VAL A 22 -3.99 -1.53 -25.70
N LEU A 23 -5.16 -2.18 -25.76
CA LEU A 23 -6.20 -2.04 -24.75
C LEU A 23 -5.85 -2.98 -23.58
N ALA A 24 -5.33 -2.39 -22.52
CA ALA A 24 -4.83 -3.07 -21.36
C ALA A 24 -5.85 -3.05 -20.21
N GLY A 25 -5.87 -4.07 -19.39
CA GLY A 25 -6.78 -4.16 -18.26
C GLY A 25 -6.81 -5.55 -17.66
N ARG A 26 -7.85 -5.83 -16.90
CA ARG A 26 -8.10 -7.19 -16.41
C ARG A 26 -8.81 -8.01 -17.49
N PRO A 27 -8.75 -9.36 -17.41
CA PRO A 27 -9.37 -10.21 -18.42
C PRO A 27 -10.85 -9.91 -18.71
N TYR A 28 -11.62 -9.52 -17.68
CA TYR A 28 -13.03 -9.19 -17.85
C TYR A 28 -13.27 -7.85 -18.57
N HIS A 29 -12.27 -6.98 -18.68
CA HIS A 29 -12.38 -5.72 -19.42
C HIS A 29 -12.53 -5.89 -20.94
N VAL A 30 -12.26 -7.09 -21.47
CA VAL A 30 -12.49 -7.39 -22.88
C VAL A 30 -13.92 -7.89 -23.18
N ASP A 31 -14.76 -8.03 -22.16
CA ASP A 31 -16.18 -8.36 -22.32
C ASP A 31 -16.95 -7.16 -22.86
N PRO A 32 -17.76 -7.31 -23.93
CA PRO A 32 -18.53 -6.22 -24.54
C PRO A 32 -19.47 -5.49 -23.59
N GLU A 33 -20.08 -6.19 -22.65
CA GLU A 33 -20.96 -5.60 -21.63
C GLU A 33 -20.19 -4.74 -20.62
N ILE A 34 -18.90 -5.02 -20.43
CA ILE A 34 -18.02 -4.29 -19.51
C ILE A 34 -17.37 -3.08 -20.17
N HIS A 35 -16.86 -3.22 -21.42
CA HIS A 35 -16.16 -2.11 -22.09
C HIS A 35 -17.08 -1.19 -22.89
N HIS A 36 -18.39 -1.49 -22.97
CA HIS A 36 -19.42 -0.63 -23.55
C HIS A 36 -19.11 -0.12 -24.98
N GLY A 37 -18.40 -0.90 -25.82
CA GLY A 37 -18.05 -0.51 -27.20
C GLY A 37 -16.82 0.37 -27.33
N ILE A 38 -15.89 0.36 -26.34
CA ILE A 38 -14.61 1.09 -26.46
C ILE A 38 -13.77 0.62 -27.65
N PRO A 39 -13.60 -0.68 -27.97
CA PRO A 39 -12.85 -1.12 -29.13
C PRO A 39 -13.45 -0.57 -30.46
N GLU A 40 -14.75 -0.61 -30.62
CA GLU A 40 -15.46 -0.10 -31.78
C GLU A 40 -15.28 1.41 -31.93
N MET A 41 -15.33 2.13 -30.79
CA MET A 41 -15.06 3.58 -30.77
C MET A 41 -13.62 3.88 -31.23
N VAL A 42 -12.62 3.11 -30.77
CA VAL A 42 -11.20 3.25 -31.19
C VAL A 42 -11.06 2.97 -32.69
N ASN A 43 -11.67 1.89 -33.19
CA ASN A 43 -11.66 1.57 -34.61
C ASN A 43 -12.31 2.68 -35.47
N SER A 44 -13.40 3.31 -34.97
CA SER A 44 -14.03 4.45 -35.64
C SER A 44 -13.13 5.70 -35.76
N LEU A 45 -12.05 5.77 -34.99
CA LEU A 45 -11.03 6.80 -35.06
C LEU A 45 -9.84 6.41 -35.98
N GLY A 46 -9.94 5.25 -36.68
CA GLY A 46 -8.89 4.78 -37.61
C GLY A 46 -7.68 4.19 -36.93
N MET A 47 -7.85 3.60 -35.76
CA MET A 47 -6.79 2.91 -35.01
C MET A 47 -7.13 1.44 -34.82
N ALA A 48 -6.16 0.54 -34.95
CA ALA A 48 -6.32 -0.86 -34.63
C ALA A 48 -6.36 -1.10 -33.11
N VAL A 49 -7.03 -2.16 -32.66
CA VAL A 49 -7.10 -2.52 -31.24
C VAL A 49 -6.44 -3.88 -31.02
N LEU A 50 -5.49 -3.92 -30.13
CA LEU A 50 -4.83 -5.14 -29.64
C LEU A 50 -5.14 -5.29 -28.15
N THR A 51 -5.20 -6.51 -27.64
CA THR A 51 -5.33 -6.77 -26.21
C THR A 51 -3.94 -6.94 -25.56
N GLU A 52 -3.81 -6.70 -24.25
CA GLU A 52 -2.51 -6.82 -23.57
C GLU A 52 -1.94 -8.23 -23.61
N ASP A 53 -2.78 -9.27 -23.56
CA ASP A 53 -2.34 -10.66 -23.60
C ASP A 53 -1.71 -11.04 -24.94
N SER A 54 -2.07 -10.34 -26.02
CA SER A 54 -1.53 -10.54 -27.35
C SER A 54 -0.10 -10.02 -27.53
N VAL A 55 0.34 -9.11 -26.68
CA VAL A 55 1.63 -8.43 -26.80
C VAL A 55 2.52 -8.58 -25.57
N ALA A 56 1.98 -8.95 -24.42
CA ALA A 56 2.71 -9.00 -23.16
C ALA A 56 3.97 -9.89 -23.25
N HIS A 57 3.87 -11.06 -23.86
CA HIS A 57 4.99 -11.99 -24.03
C HIS A 57 6.16 -11.39 -24.82
N LEU A 58 5.91 -10.42 -25.70
CA LEU A 58 6.93 -9.71 -26.48
C LEU A 58 7.66 -8.65 -25.66
N GLY A 59 7.10 -8.24 -24.52
CA GLY A 59 7.67 -7.25 -23.62
C GLY A 59 8.40 -7.85 -22.42
N ALA A 60 8.41 -9.17 -22.27
CA ALA A 60 9.00 -9.84 -21.11
C ALA A 60 10.48 -9.48 -20.92
N ASP A 61 11.27 -9.54 -21.99
CA ASP A 61 12.70 -9.21 -21.99
C ASP A 61 12.99 -7.71 -22.08
N LEU A 62 11.96 -6.90 -22.38
CA LEU A 62 12.06 -5.43 -22.45
C LEU A 62 11.72 -4.75 -21.14
N LEU A 63 11.17 -5.49 -20.20
CA LEU A 63 10.78 -4.95 -18.89
C LEU A 63 11.99 -4.81 -17.96
N GLU A 64 12.43 -3.58 -17.76
CA GLU A 64 13.51 -3.28 -16.82
C GLU A 64 13.09 -3.52 -15.38
N ARG A 65 14.04 -3.95 -14.54
CA ARG A 65 13.87 -4.21 -13.11
C ARG A 65 15.00 -3.52 -12.33
N PRO A 66 14.79 -3.17 -11.04
CA PRO A 66 13.62 -3.47 -10.23
C PRO A 66 12.42 -2.58 -10.54
N LEU A 67 11.21 -3.11 -10.37
CA LEU A 67 10.00 -2.32 -10.33
C LEU A 67 9.85 -1.72 -8.92
N ARG A 68 9.22 -0.56 -8.80
CA ARG A 68 8.89 0.02 -7.49
C ARG A 68 7.94 -0.86 -6.69
N VAL A 69 6.99 -1.49 -7.39
CA VAL A 69 6.01 -2.41 -6.81
C VAL A 69 6.52 -3.84 -6.81
N ARG A 70 6.03 -4.65 -5.87
CA ARG A 70 6.21 -6.11 -5.92
C ARG A 70 5.35 -6.68 -7.03
N ASP A 71 5.99 -7.29 -8.03
CA ASP A 71 5.33 -7.97 -9.14
C ASP A 71 4.84 -9.36 -8.67
N GLN A 72 3.60 -9.43 -8.18
CA GLN A 72 3.05 -10.60 -7.49
C GLN A 72 1.74 -11.13 -8.08
N TRP A 73 1.17 -10.40 -9.06
CA TRP A 73 -0.11 -10.77 -9.67
C TRP A 73 0.08 -10.99 -11.17
N MET A 74 -0.29 -12.17 -11.65
CA MET A 74 -0.07 -12.60 -13.03
C MET A 74 -0.63 -11.61 -14.06
N PHE A 75 -1.88 -11.18 -13.90
CA PHE A 75 -2.49 -10.25 -14.86
C PHE A 75 -1.84 -8.87 -14.85
N HIS A 76 -1.38 -8.40 -13.69
CA HIS A 76 -0.69 -7.12 -13.57
C HIS A 76 0.73 -7.19 -14.16
N SER A 77 1.41 -8.31 -13.97
CA SER A 77 2.69 -8.60 -14.61
C SER A 77 2.60 -8.47 -16.13
N ARG A 78 1.52 -8.99 -16.74
CA ARG A 78 1.25 -8.84 -18.17
C ARG A 78 1.06 -7.38 -18.58
N LEU A 79 0.41 -6.55 -17.76
CA LEU A 79 0.27 -5.11 -18.03
C LEU A 79 1.62 -4.40 -18.05
N TYR A 80 2.53 -4.75 -17.14
CA TYR A 80 3.89 -4.19 -17.12
C TYR A 80 4.69 -4.59 -18.36
N GLN A 81 4.60 -5.85 -18.75
CA GLN A 81 5.23 -6.37 -19.97
C GLN A 81 4.65 -5.70 -21.22
N ALA A 82 3.33 -5.59 -21.33
CA ALA A 82 2.66 -4.90 -22.43
C ALA A 82 3.10 -3.42 -22.51
N ALA A 83 3.21 -2.73 -21.38
CA ALA A 83 3.70 -1.35 -21.31
C ALA A 83 5.16 -1.25 -21.81
N ALA A 84 6.03 -2.20 -21.42
CA ALA A 84 7.41 -2.25 -21.90
C ALA A 84 7.47 -2.46 -23.42
N PHE A 85 6.65 -3.35 -23.97
CA PHE A 85 6.55 -3.58 -25.40
C PHE A 85 6.05 -2.34 -26.16
N VAL A 86 4.94 -1.75 -25.73
CA VAL A 86 4.40 -0.51 -26.33
C VAL A 86 5.42 0.62 -26.27
N GLY A 87 6.16 0.74 -25.18
CA GLY A 87 7.23 1.72 -25.03
C GLY A 87 8.34 1.59 -26.08
N SER A 88 8.57 0.37 -26.61
CA SER A 88 9.57 0.07 -27.65
C SER A 88 9.05 0.27 -29.09
N ARG A 89 7.77 0.59 -29.27
CA ARG A 89 7.10 0.63 -30.57
C ARG A 89 6.56 2.03 -30.88
N PRO A 90 6.96 2.69 -32.00
CA PRO A 90 6.46 4.02 -32.35
C PRO A 90 5.00 4.03 -32.85
N ASP A 91 4.50 2.91 -33.34
CA ASP A 91 3.19 2.71 -33.95
C ASP A 91 2.10 2.24 -32.97
N LEU A 92 2.46 2.06 -31.67
CA LEU A 92 1.54 1.61 -30.64
C LEU A 92 1.41 2.63 -29.50
N GLU A 93 0.21 2.75 -28.94
CA GLU A 93 -0.08 3.42 -27.67
C GLU A 93 -0.78 2.47 -26.71
N LEU A 94 -0.63 2.70 -25.40
CA LEU A 94 -1.31 1.91 -24.38
C LEU A 94 -2.45 2.71 -23.76
N VAL A 95 -3.63 2.09 -23.76
CA VAL A 95 -4.82 2.59 -23.04
C VAL A 95 -5.25 1.56 -22.02
N GLN A 96 -5.20 1.92 -20.74
CA GLN A 96 -5.62 1.02 -19.68
C GLN A 96 -7.05 1.28 -19.27
N LEU A 97 -7.86 0.22 -19.31
CA LEU A 97 -9.19 0.20 -18.72
C LEU A 97 -9.08 -0.04 -17.23
N ASN A 98 -9.81 0.75 -16.45
CA ASN A 98 -9.73 0.74 -15.01
C ASN A 98 -11.12 0.70 -14.41
N SER A 99 -11.40 -0.26 -13.53
CA SER A 99 -12.64 -0.28 -12.77
C SER A 99 -12.55 0.68 -11.59
N PHE A 100 -13.68 1.23 -11.20
CA PHE A 100 -13.78 2.15 -10.07
C PHE A 100 -13.21 1.57 -8.77
N GLY A 101 -12.46 2.39 -8.02
CA GLY A 101 -12.05 2.12 -6.65
C GLY A 101 -11.27 0.82 -6.40
N CYS A 102 -10.66 0.24 -7.45
CA CYS A 102 -9.89 -0.98 -7.28
C CYS A 102 -8.48 -0.69 -6.79
N GLY A 103 -8.20 -1.03 -5.54
CA GLY A 103 -6.88 -0.79 -4.96
C GLY A 103 -5.73 -1.56 -5.63
N LEU A 104 -6.01 -2.64 -6.37
CA LEU A 104 -5.01 -3.31 -7.20
C LEU A 104 -4.66 -2.47 -8.42
N ASP A 105 -5.68 -1.90 -9.09
CA ASP A 105 -5.48 -1.04 -10.26
C ASP A 105 -4.76 0.25 -9.87
N ALA A 106 -5.00 0.80 -8.68
CA ALA A 106 -4.27 1.96 -8.17
C ALA A 106 -2.75 1.73 -8.13
N ILE A 107 -2.31 0.52 -7.75
CA ILE A 107 -0.89 0.14 -7.74
C ILE A 107 -0.38 -0.03 -9.18
N THR A 108 -1.16 -0.72 -10.02
CA THR A 108 -0.77 -1.09 -11.38
C THR A 108 -0.68 0.12 -12.29
N THR A 109 -1.66 1.04 -12.20
CA THR A 109 -1.68 2.25 -13.02
C THR A 109 -0.46 3.14 -12.77
N ASP A 110 -0.04 3.27 -11.53
CA ASP A 110 1.16 4.04 -11.19
C ASP A 110 2.42 3.39 -11.78
N GLN A 111 2.56 2.06 -11.69
CA GLN A 111 3.71 1.37 -12.24
C GLN A 111 3.74 1.36 -13.77
N VAL A 112 2.59 1.17 -14.43
CA VAL A 112 2.48 1.25 -15.91
C VAL A 112 2.84 2.65 -16.39
N ARG A 113 2.39 3.70 -15.68
CA ARG A 113 2.75 5.08 -15.98
C ARG A 113 4.26 5.30 -15.95
N GLU A 114 4.96 4.75 -14.94
CA GLU A 114 6.42 4.86 -14.83
C GLU A 114 7.15 4.15 -15.97
N ILE A 115 6.72 2.95 -16.31
CA ILE A 115 7.31 2.18 -17.42
C ILE A 115 7.17 2.95 -18.74
N LEU A 116 6.02 3.55 -18.99
CA LEU A 116 5.78 4.34 -20.20
C LEU A 116 6.52 5.69 -20.16
N ALA A 117 6.52 6.38 -19.02
CA ALA A 117 7.24 7.65 -18.86
C ALA A 117 8.75 7.47 -19.02
N ALA A 118 9.32 6.35 -18.56
CA ALA A 118 10.73 6.02 -18.79
C ALA A 118 11.09 5.86 -20.29
N ARG A 119 10.10 5.79 -21.15
CA ARG A 119 10.24 5.68 -22.63
C ARG A 119 9.61 6.84 -23.36
N ASP A 120 9.40 7.98 -22.70
CA ASP A 120 8.74 9.19 -23.22
C ASP A 120 7.38 8.89 -23.90
N ARG A 121 6.62 7.93 -23.32
CA ARG A 121 5.31 7.53 -23.85
C ARG A 121 4.18 8.09 -23.02
N ILE A 122 3.08 8.41 -23.69
CA ILE A 122 1.86 8.89 -23.04
C ILE A 122 1.12 7.71 -22.41
N TYR A 123 0.69 7.91 -21.18
CA TYR A 123 -0.16 6.95 -20.48
C TYR A 123 -1.60 7.45 -20.42
N THR A 124 -2.52 6.66 -20.94
CA THR A 124 -3.96 6.98 -20.96
C THR A 124 -4.74 5.92 -20.18
N THR A 125 -5.55 6.36 -19.21
CA THR A 125 -6.49 5.51 -18.49
C THR A 125 -7.93 5.90 -18.82
N LEU A 126 -8.79 4.91 -19.00
CA LEU A 126 -10.22 5.08 -19.12
C LEU A 126 -10.89 4.38 -17.94
N LYS A 127 -11.60 5.14 -17.11
CA LYS A 127 -12.42 4.56 -16.04
C LYS A 127 -13.70 4.01 -16.65
N ILE A 128 -13.98 2.76 -16.32
CA ILE A 128 -15.23 2.07 -16.68
C ILE A 128 -16.09 2.05 -15.42
N ASP A 129 -17.33 2.48 -15.57
CA ASP A 129 -18.35 2.39 -14.55
C ASP A 129 -19.65 1.78 -15.14
N GLU A 130 -20.70 1.74 -14.37
CA GLU A 130 -22.00 1.21 -14.79
C GLU A 130 -22.68 2.06 -15.89
N VAL A 131 -22.17 3.24 -16.15
CA VAL A 131 -22.74 4.19 -17.13
C VAL A 131 -22.05 4.06 -18.47
N SER A 132 -22.77 3.64 -19.48
CA SER A 132 -22.30 3.41 -20.86
C SER A 132 -22.04 4.69 -21.67
N ASN A 133 -21.64 5.79 -21.04
CA ASN A 133 -21.36 7.04 -21.74
C ASN A 133 -19.92 7.13 -22.24
N LEU A 134 -19.73 6.88 -23.53
CA LEU A 134 -18.42 6.95 -24.20
C LEU A 134 -17.92 8.37 -24.53
N GLY A 135 -18.66 9.41 -24.18
CA GLY A 135 -18.28 10.80 -24.52
C GLY A 135 -16.91 11.18 -23.99
N ALA A 136 -16.67 10.97 -22.69
CA ALA A 136 -15.39 11.27 -22.06
C ALA A 136 -14.26 10.37 -22.61
N ALA A 137 -14.53 9.10 -22.83
CA ALA A 137 -13.57 8.17 -23.45
C ALA A 137 -13.18 8.63 -24.85
N ARG A 138 -14.12 9.03 -25.67
CA ARG A 138 -13.90 9.56 -27.04
C ARG A 138 -13.03 10.82 -27.04
N ILE A 139 -13.26 11.75 -26.12
CA ILE A 139 -12.43 12.95 -25.98
C ILE A 139 -10.99 12.56 -25.63
N ARG A 140 -10.76 11.68 -24.65
CA ARG A 140 -9.44 11.21 -24.28
C ARG A 140 -8.73 10.49 -25.41
N MET A 141 -9.44 9.65 -26.17
CA MET A 141 -8.87 8.95 -27.32
C MET A 141 -8.47 9.89 -28.45
N ARG A 142 -9.27 10.92 -28.75
CA ARG A 142 -8.90 11.97 -29.71
C ARG A 142 -7.69 12.78 -29.27
N SER A 143 -7.58 13.10 -27.99
CA SER A 143 -6.42 13.78 -27.42
C SER A 143 -5.15 12.92 -27.53
N LEU A 144 -5.25 11.62 -27.23
CA LEU A 144 -4.15 10.67 -27.40
C LEU A 144 -3.73 10.58 -28.86
N GLN A 145 -4.67 10.46 -29.81
CA GLN A 145 -4.41 10.39 -31.24
C GLN A 145 -3.70 11.67 -31.74
N ALA A 146 -4.14 12.85 -31.30
CA ALA A 146 -3.50 14.11 -31.66
C ALA A 146 -2.04 14.18 -31.15
N ALA A 147 -1.84 13.85 -29.89
CA ALA A 147 -0.51 13.86 -29.26
C ALA A 147 0.43 12.79 -29.89
N SER A 148 -0.10 11.63 -30.27
CA SER A 148 0.66 10.60 -30.97
C SER A 148 1.10 11.05 -32.37
N LYS A 149 0.20 11.70 -33.13
CA LYS A 149 0.53 12.31 -34.45
C LYS A 149 1.58 13.40 -34.33
N GLU A 150 1.46 14.28 -33.35
CA GLU A 150 2.44 15.34 -33.09
C GLU A 150 3.82 14.76 -32.77
N ARG A 151 3.88 13.74 -31.88
CA ARG A 151 5.13 13.06 -31.56
C ARG A 151 5.76 12.41 -32.81
N ALA A 152 4.97 11.75 -33.64
CA ALA A 152 5.44 11.15 -34.89
C ALA A 152 6.00 12.20 -35.86
N SER A 153 5.38 13.38 -35.96
CA SER A 153 5.86 14.47 -36.83
C SER A 153 7.22 15.02 -36.42
N HIS A 154 7.56 14.98 -35.11
CA HIS A 154 8.86 15.41 -34.58
C HIS A 154 9.97 14.36 -34.68
N ASN A 155 9.69 13.19 -35.26
CA ASN A 155 10.64 12.10 -35.48
C ASN A 155 11.51 11.78 -34.24
N ARG A 156 10.90 11.83 -33.04
CA ARG A 156 11.61 11.61 -31.78
C ARG A 156 12.12 10.19 -31.72
N LYS A 157 13.42 10.02 -31.48
CA LYS A 157 14.02 8.70 -31.24
C LYS A 157 13.41 8.09 -29.99
N LEU A 158 13.22 6.76 -30.04
CA LEU A 158 12.85 6.00 -28.84
C LEU A 158 13.97 6.15 -27.81
N VAL A 159 13.64 6.64 -26.65
CA VAL A 159 14.56 6.80 -25.54
C VAL A 159 14.10 5.86 -24.43
N THR A 160 15.04 5.29 -23.71
CA THR A 160 14.76 4.53 -22.49
C THR A 160 15.57 5.14 -21.36
N HIS A 161 14.87 5.61 -20.34
CA HIS A 161 15.47 6.05 -19.10
C HIS A 161 15.37 4.89 -18.09
N PRO A 162 16.39 4.67 -17.25
CA PRO A 162 16.30 3.64 -16.22
C PRO A 162 15.14 3.96 -15.26
N LEU A 163 14.45 2.91 -14.84
CA LEU A 163 13.48 3.03 -13.76
C LEU A 163 14.21 3.43 -12.48
N SER A 164 13.70 4.42 -11.76
CA SER A 164 14.35 4.84 -10.53
C SER A 164 14.17 3.80 -9.42
N ASP A 165 15.27 3.38 -8.81
CA ASP A 165 15.22 2.68 -7.53
C ASP A 165 15.24 3.73 -6.41
N ASP A 166 14.08 4.05 -5.87
CA ASP A 166 13.92 5.07 -4.83
C ASP A 166 14.21 4.49 -3.42
N ARG A 167 14.99 3.42 -3.32
CA ARG A 167 15.29 2.75 -2.05
C ARG A 167 16.46 3.42 -1.35
N VAL A 168 16.18 4.03 -0.21
CA VAL A 168 17.21 4.47 0.73
C VAL A 168 17.32 3.41 1.83
N PRO A 169 18.44 2.69 1.93
CA PRO A 169 18.61 1.60 2.90
C PRO A 169 18.74 2.16 4.31
N PHE A 170 18.11 1.49 5.27
CA PHE A 170 18.36 1.73 6.68
C PHE A 170 19.61 0.95 7.10
N THR A 171 20.70 1.68 7.41
CA THR A 171 22.01 1.08 7.70
C THR A 171 22.18 0.72 9.18
N LYS A 172 23.25 0.00 9.52
CA LYS A 172 23.58 -0.38 10.90
C LYS A 172 23.90 0.84 11.77
N GLU A 173 24.53 1.85 11.20
CA GLU A 173 24.89 3.12 11.86
C GLU A 173 23.64 3.91 12.23
N MET A 174 22.65 3.94 11.35
CA MET A 174 21.36 4.61 11.57
C MET A 174 20.57 4.03 12.75
N LYS A 175 20.80 2.76 13.10
CA LYS A 175 20.13 2.13 14.24
C LYS A 175 20.37 2.88 15.56
N ALA A 176 21.52 3.47 15.74
CA ALA A 176 21.89 4.19 16.97
C ALA A 176 21.41 5.65 16.99
N THR A 177 21.23 6.25 15.82
CA THR A 177 21.00 7.70 15.68
C THR A 177 19.60 8.07 15.21
N HIS A 178 18.93 7.19 14.44
CA HIS A 178 17.64 7.51 13.84
C HIS A 178 16.47 7.16 14.76
N THR A 179 15.47 8.04 14.75
CA THR A 179 14.13 7.74 15.28
C THR A 179 13.30 7.07 14.20
N ILE A 180 12.80 5.88 14.49
CA ILE A 180 11.95 5.11 13.59
C ILE A 180 10.48 5.46 13.86
N LEU A 181 9.82 6.10 12.90
CA LEU A 181 8.40 6.45 12.98
C LEU A 181 7.55 5.29 12.48
N VAL A 182 6.62 4.84 13.30
CA VAL A 182 5.69 3.75 13.01
C VAL A 182 4.26 4.30 12.95
N PRO A 183 3.48 4.06 11.89
CA PRO A 183 2.11 4.53 11.82
C PRO A 183 1.23 3.79 12.84
N GLN A 184 0.23 4.49 13.37
CA GLN A 184 -0.74 3.89 14.28
C GLN A 184 -1.80 3.13 13.48
N LEU A 185 -1.87 1.81 13.67
CA LEU A 185 -2.84 0.95 13.00
C LEU A 185 -3.77 0.23 13.99
N ALA A 186 -3.25 -0.08 15.18
CA ALA A 186 -3.96 -0.85 16.18
C ALA A 186 -3.53 -0.38 17.58
N PRO A 187 -4.26 0.54 18.22
CA PRO A 187 -3.83 1.25 19.43
C PRO A 187 -3.42 0.35 20.61
N TYR A 188 -4.11 -0.77 20.80
CA TYR A 188 -3.79 -1.70 21.89
C TYR A 188 -2.46 -2.42 21.66
N GLN A 189 -2.24 -2.91 20.43
CA GLN A 189 -1.10 -3.74 20.07
C GLN A 189 0.16 -2.91 19.85
N THR A 190 0.04 -1.82 19.07
CA THR A 190 1.19 -1.00 18.65
C THR A 190 1.87 -0.31 19.82
N SER A 191 1.13 0.12 20.86
CA SER A 191 1.72 0.75 22.04
C SER A 191 2.63 -0.21 22.83
N ILE A 192 2.30 -1.49 22.91
CA ILE A 192 3.11 -2.51 23.59
C ILE A 192 4.26 -2.98 22.66
N ALA A 193 3.97 -3.13 21.36
CA ALA A 193 4.95 -3.49 20.34
C ALA A 193 6.10 -2.45 20.24
N GLU A 194 5.80 -1.17 20.40
CA GLU A 194 6.81 -0.12 20.51
C GLU A 194 7.83 -0.42 21.63
N ALA A 195 7.35 -0.80 22.81
CA ALA A 195 8.22 -1.15 23.93
C ALA A 195 9.09 -2.39 23.62
N ALA A 196 8.55 -3.37 22.93
CA ALA A 196 9.30 -4.57 22.51
C ALA A 196 10.40 -4.23 21.48
N LEU A 197 10.14 -3.31 20.55
CA LEU A 197 11.15 -2.82 19.59
C LEU A 197 12.24 -2.00 20.30
N ARG A 198 11.87 -1.11 21.21
CA ARG A 198 12.81 -0.33 22.02
C ARG A 198 13.71 -1.22 22.88
N ALA A 199 13.16 -2.27 23.49
CA ALA A 199 13.90 -3.27 24.24
C ALA A 199 14.88 -4.10 23.37
N SER A 200 14.73 -4.02 22.05
CA SER A 200 15.62 -4.65 21.06
C SER A 200 16.66 -3.67 20.49
N GLY A 201 16.78 -2.47 21.09
CA GLY A 201 17.78 -1.48 20.75
C GLY A 201 17.45 -0.56 19.59
N TYR A 202 16.17 -0.43 19.24
CA TYR A 202 15.70 0.56 18.25
C TYR A 202 15.11 1.79 18.93
N GLN A 203 15.36 2.97 18.40
CA GLN A 203 14.66 4.19 18.81
C GLN A 203 13.38 4.28 17.99
N VAL A 204 12.23 4.00 18.60
CA VAL A 204 10.94 3.91 17.91
C VAL A 204 9.95 4.88 18.52
N GLU A 205 9.18 5.57 17.69
CA GLU A 205 8.02 6.35 18.09
C GLU A 205 6.81 5.92 17.25
N VAL A 206 5.78 5.44 17.92
CA VAL A 206 4.48 5.17 17.28
C VAL A 206 3.72 6.48 17.18
N LEU A 207 3.28 6.83 15.98
CA LEU A 207 2.50 8.04 15.74
C LEU A 207 1.15 7.99 16.45
N LYS A 208 0.56 9.15 16.71
CA LYS A 208 -0.80 9.23 17.27
C LYS A 208 -1.81 8.69 16.25
N GLN A 209 -3.01 8.38 16.75
CA GLN A 209 -4.14 8.02 15.89
C GLN A 209 -4.34 9.04 14.78
N ALA A 210 -4.70 8.57 13.58
CA ALA A 210 -4.86 9.43 12.42
C ALA A 210 -5.94 10.48 12.62
N SER A 211 -5.65 11.70 12.20
CA SER A 211 -6.58 12.81 12.13
C SER A 211 -7.12 12.99 10.70
N ARG A 212 -8.13 13.83 10.54
CA ARG A 212 -8.62 14.23 9.22
C ARG A 212 -7.49 14.82 8.35
N GLU A 213 -6.62 15.61 8.92
CA GLU A 213 -5.47 16.20 8.25
C GLU A 213 -4.54 15.12 7.66
N ASN A 214 -4.28 14.04 8.40
CA ASN A 214 -3.47 12.92 7.90
C ASN A 214 -4.12 12.25 6.69
N ILE A 215 -5.45 12.08 6.69
CA ILE A 215 -6.20 11.53 5.56
C ILE A 215 -6.07 12.46 4.35
N ASP A 216 -6.26 13.75 4.53
CA ASP A 216 -6.16 14.75 3.46
C ASP A 216 -4.74 14.79 2.85
N TYR A 217 -3.68 14.66 3.66
CA TYR A 217 -2.33 14.45 3.16
C TYR A 217 -2.18 13.15 2.36
N GLY A 218 -2.71 12.05 2.86
CA GLY A 218 -2.70 10.78 2.15
C GLY A 218 -3.36 10.88 0.78
N LEU A 219 -4.53 11.50 0.70
CA LEU A 219 -5.24 11.75 -0.56
C LEU A 219 -4.47 12.63 -1.54
N SER A 220 -3.59 13.50 -1.06
CA SER A 220 -2.77 14.37 -1.92
C SER A 220 -1.56 13.69 -2.55
N VAL A 221 -1.06 12.57 -1.95
CA VAL A 221 0.19 11.91 -2.36
C VAL A 221 0.03 10.45 -2.76
N VAL A 222 -1.13 9.84 -2.50
CA VAL A 222 -1.45 8.46 -2.87
C VAL A 222 -2.56 8.45 -3.90
N ASN A 223 -2.52 7.51 -4.83
CA ASN A 223 -3.61 7.30 -5.77
C ASN A 223 -4.93 7.07 -5.02
N ASN A 224 -5.96 7.87 -5.31
CA ASN A 224 -7.24 7.86 -4.58
C ASN A 224 -8.03 6.55 -4.74
N ASP A 225 -7.72 5.73 -5.75
CA ASP A 225 -8.29 4.40 -5.91
C ASP A 225 -7.59 3.36 -5.01
N ALA A 226 -6.53 3.73 -4.28
CA ALA A 226 -5.88 2.86 -3.30
C ALA A 226 -6.83 2.57 -2.12
N CYS A 227 -6.59 1.44 -1.45
CA CYS A 227 -7.38 1.11 -0.27
C CYS A 227 -7.15 2.12 0.86
N PHE A 228 -8.20 2.39 1.62
CA PHE A 228 -8.20 3.41 2.67
C PHE A 228 -7.05 3.27 3.69
N PRO A 229 -6.68 2.06 4.16
CA PRO A 229 -5.52 1.89 5.02
C PRO A 229 -4.22 2.44 4.44
N ALA A 230 -3.98 2.29 3.13
CA ALA A 230 -2.80 2.86 2.49
C ALA A 230 -2.78 4.38 2.56
N ILE A 231 -3.92 5.02 2.29
CA ILE A 231 -4.10 6.47 2.36
C ILE A 231 -3.81 6.96 3.78
N VAL A 232 -4.39 6.31 4.79
CA VAL A 232 -4.24 6.70 6.20
C VAL A 232 -2.80 6.56 6.68
N VAL A 233 -2.16 5.39 6.49
CA VAL A 233 -0.81 5.17 7.03
C VAL A 233 0.25 6.01 6.32
N ILE A 234 0.14 6.18 5.01
CA ILE A 234 1.07 7.02 4.25
C ILE A 234 0.83 8.49 4.62
N GLY A 235 -0.42 8.91 4.76
CA GLY A 235 -0.77 10.24 5.21
C GLY A 235 -0.24 10.57 6.59
N GLN A 236 -0.32 9.65 7.55
CA GLN A 236 0.28 9.82 8.88
C GLN A 236 1.79 10.05 8.80
N LEU A 237 2.50 9.23 8.03
CA LEU A 237 3.95 9.30 7.90
C LEU A 237 4.39 10.59 7.21
N VAL A 238 3.76 10.95 6.09
CA VAL A 238 4.09 12.21 5.36
C VAL A 238 3.75 13.43 6.19
N SER A 239 2.61 13.44 6.87
CA SER A 239 2.21 14.53 7.77
C SER A 239 3.19 14.69 8.94
N ALA A 240 3.67 13.58 9.51
CA ALA A 240 4.67 13.62 10.58
C ALA A 240 5.96 14.29 10.10
N LEU A 241 6.47 13.94 8.90
CA LEU A 241 7.67 14.60 8.34
C LEU A 241 7.44 16.09 8.08
N LYS A 242 6.27 16.48 7.62
CA LYS A 242 5.92 17.90 7.37
C LYS A 242 5.71 18.71 8.63
N SER A 243 5.46 18.07 9.78
CA SER A 243 5.16 18.75 11.04
C SER A 243 6.29 19.62 11.60
N GLY A 244 7.52 19.44 11.12
CA GLY A 244 8.73 20.09 11.66
C GLY A 244 9.15 19.58 13.07
N LYS A 245 8.46 18.55 13.58
CA LYS A 245 8.74 17.97 14.92
C LYS A 245 9.99 17.08 14.90
N TYR A 246 10.31 16.48 13.75
CA TYR A 246 11.34 15.47 13.64
C TYR A 246 12.54 16.01 12.86
N ASP A 247 13.74 15.63 13.31
CA ASP A 247 14.97 15.84 12.57
C ASP A 247 15.00 14.87 11.37
N LEU A 248 14.86 15.41 10.16
CA LEU A 248 14.75 14.60 8.94
C LEU A 248 16.02 13.82 8.63
N ASP A 249 17.20 14.33 9.04
CA ASP A 249 18.49 13.66 8.81
C ASP A 249 18.66 12.44 9.74
N HIS A 250 17.90 12.37 10.84
CA HIS A 250 17.88 11.27 11.80
C HIS A 250 16.51 10.61 11.94
N THR A 251 15.72 10.64 10.87
CA THR A 251 14.40 10.00 10.84
C THR A 251 14.37 8.85 9.85
N THR A 252 13.71 7.77 10.22
CA THR A 252 13.45 6.60 9.39
C THR A 252 11.98 6.21 9.51
N LEU A 253 11.37 5.79 8.43
CA LEU A 253 9.98 5.31 8.45
C LEU A 253 9.94 3.79 8.52
N PHE A 254 8.92 3.27 9.15
CA PHE A 254 8.68 1.83 9.26
C PHE A 254 7.29 1.48 8.73
N LEU A 255 7.23 0.47 7.88
CA LEU A 255 5.98 -0.10 7.46
C LEU A 255 6.14 -1.61 7.25
N THR A 256 5.10 -2.38 7.59
CA THR A 256 5.09 -3.82 7.35
C THR A 256 4.85 -4.12 5.87
N GLN A 257 5.54 -5.16 5.37
CA GLN A 257 5.37 -5.67 4.02
C GLN A 257 4.96 -7.14 4.10
N THR A 258 3.72 -7.44 3.77
CA THR A 258 3.16 -8.78 4.02
C THR A 258 3.80 -9.87 3.16
N GLY A 259 4.25 -9.55 1.94
CA GLY A 259 4.84 -10.51 0.99
C GLY A 259 3.82 -11.44 0.33
N GLY A 260 2.57 -11.43 0.76
CA GLY A 260 1.48 -12.25 0.20
C GLY A 260 0.73 -11.54 -0.92
N MET A 261 -0.42 -12.10 -1.31
CA MET A 261 -1.25 -11.59 -2.41
C MET A 261 -2.00 -10.29 -2.08
N CYS A 262 -2.00 -9.87 -0.81
CA CYS A 262 -2.61 -8.62 -0.40
C CYS A 262 -1.84 -7.42 -0.98
N ARG A 263 -2.57 -6.41 -1.42
CA ARG A 263 -2.01 -5.12 -1.88
C ARG A 263 -1.19 -4.38 -0.82
N ALA A 264 -1.35 -4.71 0.47
CA ALA A 264 -0.50 -4.19 1.55
C ALA A 264 1.00 -4.51 1.36
N THR A 265 1.35 -5.54 0.59
CA THR A 265 2.72 -5.81 0.16
C THR A 265 3.32 -4.63 -0.62
N ASN A 266 2.49 -3.86 -1.32
CA ASN A 266 2.89 -2.74 -2.15
C ASN A 266 2.75 -1.36 -1.47
N TYR A 267 2.32 -1.27 -0.22
CA TYR A 267 2.27 0.01 0.51
C TYR A 267 3.65 0.67 0.61
N ILE A 268 4.71 -0.13 0.71
CA ILE A 268 6.10 0.36 0.67
C ILE A 268 6.40 1.12 -0.63
N GLY A 269 6.02 0.55 -1.78
CA GLY A 269 6.20 1.21 -3.07
C GLY A 269 5.39 2.51 -3.19
N LEU A 270 4.14 2.50 -2.70
CA LEU A 270 3.30 3.71 -2.65
C LEU A 270 3.89 4.78 -1.71
N LEU A 271 4.42 4.35 -0.54
CA LEU A 271 5.07 5.26 0.41
C LEU A 271 6.31 5.92 -0.20
N ARG A 272 7.20 5.17 -0.85
CA ARG A 272 8.40 5.72 -1.50
C ARG A 272 8.05 6.72 -2.59
N LYS A 273 7.03 6.42 -3.41
CA LYS A 273 6.52 7.38 -4.38
C LYS A 273 6.01 8.63 -3.70
N ALA A 274 5.18 8.50 -2.68
CA ALA A 274 4.64 9.63 -1.93
C ALA A 274 5.73 10.50 -1.28
N LEU A 275 6.79 9.87 -0.74
CA LEU A 275 7.95 10.58 -0.19
C LEU A 275 8.69 11.37 -1.27
N LYS A 276 8.93 10.77 -2.44
CA LYS A 276 9.57 11.45 -3.57
C LYS A 276 8.76 12.65 -4.03
N ASP A 277 7.45 12.45 -4.23
CA ASP A 277 6.53 13.50 -4.67
C ASP A 277 6.38 14.63 -3.64
N ALA A 278 6.55 14.32 -2.35
CA ALA A 278 6.50 15.29 -1.25
C ALA A 278 7.85 15.95 -0.92
N GLY A 279 8.95 15.59 -1.62
CA GLY A 279 10.28 16.14 -1.39
C GLY A 279 11.09 15.47 -0.27
N PHE A 280 10.67 14.28 0.19
CA PHE A 280 11.32 13.51 1.26
C PHE A 280 11.97 12.21 0.74
N GLY A 281 12.37 12.15 -0.52
CA GLY A 281 12.90 10.94 -1.15
C GLY A 281 14.17 10.38 -0.50
N ASN A 282 14.88 11.15 0.30
CA ASN A 282 16.09 10.72 1.01
C ASN A 282 15.82 10.03 2.36
N ILE A 283 14.57 9.99 2.81
CA ILE A 283 14.21 9.37 4.09
C ILE A 283 14.24 7.84 3.96
N PRO A 284 15.01 7.11 4.80
CA PRO A 284 15.03 5.66 4.79
C PRO A 284 13.66 5.07 5.15
N VAL A 285 13.30 3.95 4.50
CA VAL A 285 12.07 3.22 4.78
C VAL A 285 12.40 1.76 5.08
N ILE A 286 12.12 1.32 6.31
CA ILE A 286 12.22 -0.09 6.71
C ILE A 286 10.97 -0.82 6.24
N ALA A 287 11.16 -1.76 5.30
CA ALA A 287 10.12 -2.68 4.83
C ALA A 287 10.19 -3.97 5.65
N ALA A 288 9.43 -4.05 6.75
CA ALA A 288 9.48 -5.21 7.63
C ALA A 288 8.65 -6.37 7.06
N SER A 289 9.31 -7.47 6.70
CA SER A 289 8.69 -8.67 6.17
C SER A 289 9.29 -9.94 6.79
N LEU A 290 8.41 -10.85 7.22
CA LEU A 290 8.83 -12.19 7.66
C LEU A 290 9.31 -13.08 6.49
N GLN A 291 8.94 -12.74 5.26
CA GLN A 291 9.34 -13.46 4.04
C GLN A 291 10.65 -12.94 3.43
N GLY A 292 11.29 -11.94 4.04
CA GLY A 292 12.53 -11.36 3.52
C GLY A 292 12.35 -10.73 2.13
N VAL A 293 11.25 -10.01 1.90
CA VAL A 293 10.95 -9.39 0.60
C VAL A 293 11.99 -8.33 0.24
N GLU A 294 12.48 -7.59 1.24
CA GLU A 294 13.53 -6.59 1.08
C GLU A 294 14.58 -6.73 2.18
N ASP A 295 15.82 -6.42 1.82
CA ASP A 295 16.93 -6.35 2.76
C ASP A 295 17.01 -4.95 3.41
N ASN A 296 17.12 -4.95 4.74
CA ASN A 296 17.29 -3.74 5.56
C ASN A 296 18.50 -3.95 6.48
N PRO A 297 19.72 -3.56 6.07
CA PRO A 297 20.95 -3.91 6.79
C PRO A 297 20.97 -3.51 8.28
N GLY A 298 20.29 -2.43 8.64
CA GLY A 298 20.18 -1.94 10.03
C GLY A 298 19.04 -2.57 10.83
N PHE A 299 18.10 -3.26 10.16
CA PHE A 299 16.93 -3.86 10.80
C PHE A 299 16.87 -5.37 10.54
N SER A 300 16.90 -6.15 11.60
CA SER A 300 16.83 -7.61 11.49
C SER A 300 15.77 -8.20 12.41
N LEU A 301 14.96 -9.10 11.86
CA LEU A 301 13.97 -9.88 12.60
C LEU A 301 14.65 -11.08 13.27
N THR A 302 15.29 -10.83 14.40
CA THR A 302 15.92 -11.90 15.21
C THR A 302 14.87 -12.71 15.94
N ALA A 303 15.17 -13.98 16.24
CA ALA A 303 14.27 -14.83 17.00
C ALA A 303 13.84 -14.22 18.36
N PRO A 304 14.70 -13.57 19.15
CA PRO A 304 14.26 -12.86 20.36
C PRO A 304 13.32 -11.69 20.08
N LEU A 305 13.53 -10.92 19.00
CA LEU A 305 12.63 -9.84 18.62
C LEU A 305 11.26 -10.39 18.21
N ILE A 306 11.24 -11.42 17.35
CA ILE A 306 9.98 -12.07 16.93
C ILE A 306 9.22 -12.57 18.14
N HIS A 307 9.88 -13.26 19.08
CA HIS A 307 9.24 -13.74 20.30
C HIS A 307 8.63 -12.60 21.13
N ARG A 308 9.37 -11.51 21.35
CA ARG A 308 8.86 -10.31 22.05
C ARG A 308 7.67 -9.67 21.33
N MET A 309 7.74 -9.58 20.01
CA MET A 309 6.66 -9.01 19.20
C MET A 309 5.39 -9.85 19.29
N VAL A 310 5.49 -11.19 19.22
CA VAL A 310 4.35 -12.08 19.40
C VAL A 310 3.73 -11.90 20.78
N GLN A 311 4.55 -11.85 21.83
CA GLN A 311 4.07 -11.59 23.20
C GLN A 311 3.38 -10.21 23.31
N ALA A 312 3.96 -9.17 22.75
CA ALA A 312 3.40 -7.82 22.79
C ALA A 312 2.05 -7.71 22.07
N ILE A 313 1.95 -8.31 20.89
CA ILE A 313 0.70 -8.35 20.12
C ILE A 313 -0.38 -9.15 20.86
N THR A 314 -0.03 -10.32 21.38
CA THR A 314 -0.99 -11.16 22.15
C THR A 314 -1.50 -10.47 23.41
N LEU A 315 -0.66 -9.69 24.09
CA LEU A 315 -1.10 -8.87 25.23
C LEU A 315 -2.04 -7.74 24.79
N GLY A 316 -1.74 -7.10 23.67
CA GLY A 316 -2.62 -6.09 23.08
C GLY A 316 -3.98 -6.66 22.74
N ASP A 317 -4.03 -7.86 22.12
CA ASP A 317 -5.27 -8.58 21.78
C ASP A 317 -6.06 -8.94 23.03
N LEU A 318 -5.37 -9.43 24.07
CA LEU A 318 -6.01 -9.72 25.36
C LEU A 318 -6.64 -8.46 25.95
N LEU A 319 -5.88 -7.37 26.07
CA LEU A 319 -6.37 -6.10 26.61
C LEU A 319 -7.54 -5.57 25.79
N GLN A 320 -7.48 -5.59 24.47
CA GLN A 320 -8.58 -5.21 23.61
C GLN A 320 -9.82 -6.03 23.90
N LYS A 321 -9.67 -7.36 23.98
CA LYS A 321 -10.78 -8.28 24.21
C LYS A 321 -11.47 -8.06 25.56
N VAL A 322 -10.70 -7.99 26.65
CA VAL A 322 -11.27 -7.85 27.99
C VAL A 322 -11.85 -6.44 28.20
N HIS A 323 -11.16 -5.41 27.71
CA HIS A 323 -11.62 -4.02 27.77
C HIS A 323 -12.94 -3.82 27.03
N LEU A 324 -13.03 -4.19 25.74
CA LEU A 324 -14.24 -4.02 24.95
C LEU A 324 -15.40 -4.90 25.40
N ARG A 325 -15.13 -6.04 26.07
CA ARG A 325 -16.15 -6.88 26.68
C ARG A 325 -16.73 -6.24 27.95
N THR A 326 -15.90 -5.57 28.76
CA THR A 326 -16.26 -5.07 30.08
C THR A 326 -16.81 -3.63 30.05
N ARG A 327 -16.17 -2.75 29.26
CA ARG A 327 -16.50 -1.33 29.17
C ARG A 327 -18.00 -1.01 28.98
N PRO A 328 -18.79 -1.74 28.16
CA PRO A 328 -20.22 -1.45 28.01
C PRO A 328 -21.06 -1.70 29.26
N TYR A 329 -20.52 -2.42 30.24
CA TYR A 329 -21.22 -2.87 31.45
C TYR A 329 -20.60 -2.35 32.73
N GLU A 330 -19.54 -1.51 32.68
CA GLU A 330 -18.90 -0.95 33.85
C GLU A 330 -19.90 -0.15 34.71
N ALA A 331 -19.89 -0.34 36.04
CA ALA A 331 -20.74 0.39 36.98
C ALA A 331 -20.28 1.84 37.11
N VAL A 332 -18.97 2.05 37.14
CA VAL A 332 -18.35 3.40 37.20
C VAL A 332 -17.79 3.75 35.83
N PRO A 333 -18.35 4.75 35.13
CA PRO A 333 -17.87 5.15 33.81
C PRO A 333 -16.37 5.45 33.77
N GLY A 334 -15.63 4.83 32.88
CA GLY A 334 -14.19 5.01 32.70
C GLY A 334 -13.30 4.10 33.55
N SER A 335 -13.88 3.25 34.41
CA SER A 335 -13.11 2.29 35.21
C SER A 335 -12.40 1.26 34.35
N ALA A 336 -13.07 0.73 33.32
CA ALA A 336 -12.46 -0.18 32.34
C ALA A 336 -11.33 0.50 31.53
N ASP A 337 -11.54 1.75 31.11
CA ASP A 337 -10.50 2.57 30.44
C ASP A 337 -9.29 2.80 31.36
N GLY A 338 -9.52 3.08 32.65
CA GLY A 338 -8.48 3.24 33.67
C GLY A 338 -7.64 1.97 33.83
N LEU A 339 -8.31 0.83 33.93
CA LEU A 339 -7.68 -0.48 34.08
C LEU A 339 -6.87 -0.86 32.83
N MET A 340 -7.42 -0.62 31.65
CA MET A 340 -6.73 -0.82 30.37
C MET A 340 -5.44 0.02 30.29
N ARG A 341 -5.48 1.32 30.61
CA ARG A 341 -4.30 2.18 30.62
C ARG A 341 -3.24 1.69 31.62
N ARG A 342 -3.66 1.30 32.83
CA ARG A 342 -2.75 0.73 33.85
C ARG A 342 -2.03 -0.50 33.32
N TRP A 343 -2.74 -1.47 32.76
CA TRP A 343 -2.16 -2.70 32.25
C TRP A 343 -1.30 -2.49 31.00
N THR A 344 -1.67 -1.54 30.15
CA THR A 344 -0.80 -1.11 29.02
C THR A 344 0.54 -0.59 29.54
N THR A 345 0.53 0.24 30.60
CA THR A 345 1.77 0.74 31.23
C THR A 345 2.60 -0.39 31.79
N ILE A 346 2.01 -1.29 32.57
CA ILE A 346 2.69 -2.45 33.15
C ILE A 346 3.31 -3.34 32.05
N ALA A 347 2.57 -3.60 30.98
CA ALA A 347 3.05 -4.39 29.84
C ALA A 347 4.25 -3.71 29.15
N ARG A 348 4.18 -2.41 28.91
CA ARG A 348 5.30 -1.64 28.34
C ARG A 348 6.54 -1.70 29.24
N GLU A 349 6.40 -1.45 30.53
CA GLU A 349 7.50 -1.55 31.50
C GLU A 349 8.10 -2.95 31.55
N HIS A 350 7.27 -3.99 31.48
CA HIS A 350 7.75 -5.38 31.44
C HIS A 350 8.76 -5.62 30.30
N PHE A 351 8.46 -5.13 29.09
CA PHE A 351 9.38 -5.28 27.95
C PHE A 351 10.62 -4.39 28.10
N LEU A 352 10.46 -3.14 28.52
CA LEU A 352 11.58 -2.19 28.63
C LEU A 352 12.57 -2.54 29.73
N ASN A 353 12.08 -3.10 30.86
CA ASN A 353 12.88 -3.32 32.05
C ASN A 353 13.17 -4.82 32.33
N GLY A 354 13.19 -5.65 31.30
CA GLY A 354 13.53 -7.07 31.44
C GLY A 354 12.63 -7.86 32.38
N GLY A 355 11.35 -7.58 32.36
CA GLY A 355 10.33 -8.23 33.18
C GLY A 355 10.03 -7.53 34.50
N HIS A 356 10.55 -6.31 34.74
CA HIS A 356 10.26 -5.54 35.94
C HIS A 356 9.28 -4.41 35.64
N SER A 357 8.24 -4.26 36.47
CA SER A 357 7.30 -3.14 36.39
C SER A 357 7.37 -2.33 37.67
N THR A 358 7.64 -1.01 37.54
CA THR A 358 7.59 -0.05 38.65
C THR A 358 6.16 0.25 39.08
N THR A 359 5.24 0.30 38.13
CA THR A 359 3.79 0.48 38.37
C THR A 359 3.19 -0.64 39.20
N TRP A 360 3.74 -1.85 39.06
CA TRP A 360 3.32 -3.00 39.87
C TRP A 360 4.24 -3.27 41.06
N GLY A 361 5.39 -2.61 41.13
CA GLY A 361 6.34 -2.75 42.23
C GLY A 361 7.07 -4.09 42.32
N ARG A 362 6.96 -4.94 41.28
CA ARG A 362 7.59 -6.28 41.30
C ARG A 362 7.95 -6.79 39.91
N ARG A 363 8.81 -7.80 39.89
CA ARG A 363 9.09 -8.57 38.69
C ARG A 363 7.91 -9.48 38.35
N THR A 364 7.50 -9.49 37.07
CA THR A 364 6.32 -10.18 36.61
C THR A 364 6.64 -11.06 35.42
N SER A 365 6.29 -12.34 35.53
CA SER A 365 6.34 -13.23 34.36
C SER A 365 5.22 -12.88 33.40
N TYR A 366 5.44 -13.19 32.12
CA TYR A 366 4.42 -13.01 31.08
C TYR A 366 3.10 -13.73 31.42
N LYS A 367 3.19 -15.00 31.92
CA LYS A 367 2.03 -15.79 32.34
C LYS A 367 1.29 -15.14 33.51
N THR A 368 2.02 -14.64 34.51
CA THR A 368 1.41 -13.95 35.67
C THR A 368 0.67 -12.70 35.22
N MET A 369 1.24 -11.94 34.27
CA MET A 369 0.63 -10.73 33.75
C MET A 369 -0.69 -11.03 33.01
N ILE A 370 -0.73 -12.07 32.15
CA ILE A 370 -1.97 -12.51 31.49
C ILE A 370 -3.06 -12.84 32.50
N ASN A 371 -2.75 -13.68 33.51
CA ASN A 371 -3.73 -14.07 34.52
C ASN A 371 -4.24 -12.86 35.30
N SER A 372 -3.34 -11.99 35.74
CA SER A 372 -3.74 -10.80 36.49
C SER A 372 -4.56 -9.79 35.67
N ILE A 373 -4.33 -9.68 34.37
CA ILE A 373 -5.19 -8.87 33.48
C ILE A 373 -6.61 -9.45 33.49
N VAL A 374 -6.74 -10.76 33.31
CA VAL A 374 -8.05 -11.41 33.30
C VAL A 374 -8.75 -11.23 34.67
N ASP A 375 -8.04 -11.54 35.75
CA ASP A 375 -8.57 -11.42 37.12
C ASP A 375 -9.07 -9.99 37.43
N ASP A 376 -8.27 -8.97 37.11
CA ASP A 376 -8.64 -7.59 37.38
C ASP A 376 -9.89 -7.15 36.58
N PHE A 377 -10.03 -7.59 35.32
CA PHE A 377 -11.22 -7.29 34.53
C PHE A 377 -12.44 -8.13 34.91
N GLU A 378 -12.26 -9.35 35.45
CA GLU A 378 -13.36 -10.17 35.96
C GLU A 378 -13.91 -9.63 37.29
N HIS A 379 -13.07 -8.97 38.10
CA HIS A 379 -13.47 -8.36 39.36
C HIS A 379 -13.89 -6.90 39.23
N LEU A 380 -13.90 -6.34 38.00
CA LEU A 380 -14.40 -5.00 37.78
C LEU A 380 -15.91 -4.96 38.08
N GLU A 381 -16.34 -3.99 38.87
CA GLU A 381 -17.77 -3.81 39.21
C GLU A 381 -18.58 -3.50 37.96
N LEU A 382 -19.60 -4.31 37.71
CA LEU A 382 -20.47 -4.18 36.54
C LEU A 382 -21.84 -3.66 37.01
N ALA A 383 -22.46 -2.83 36.15
CA ALA A 383 -23.82 -2.33 36.38
C ALA A 383 -24.83 -3.49 36.25
N ASP A 384 -25.83 -3.50 37.12
CA ASP A 384 -26.95 -4.43 37.02
C ASP A 384 -27.78 -4.11 35.76
N GLY A 385 -28.18 -5.17 35.06
CA GLY A 385 -29.05 -4.99 33.90
C GLY A 385 -29.01 -6.15 32.90
N PRO A 386 -29.92 -6.13 31.93
CA PRO A 386 -29.96 -7.14 30.88
C PRO A 386 -28.74 -7.02 29.95
N ARG A 387 -28.37 -8.14 29.33
CA ARG A 387 -27.30 -8.16 28.33
C ARG A 387 -27.67 -7.25 27.15
N LYS A 388 -26.79 -6.31 26.80
CA LYS A 388 -26.98 -5.43 25.65
C LYS A 388 -27.00 -6.22 24.31
N PRO A 389 -27.78 -5.78 23.33
CA PRO A 389 -27.80 -6.43 22.00
C PRO A 389 -26.40 -6.50 21.38
N ARG A 390 -26.14 -7.59 20.69
CA ARG A 390 -24.90 -7.75 19.94
C ARG A 390 -25.07 -7.16 18.53
N VAL A 391 -24.13 -6.31 18.14
CA VAL A 391 -24.06 -5.74 16.80
C VAL A 391 -22.77 -6.21 16.14
N GLY A 392 -22.89 -6.82 14.96
CA GLY A 392 -21.73 -7.14 14.11
C GLY A 392 -21.32 -5.92 13.30
N VAL A 393 -20.07 -5.50 13.40
CA VAL A 393 -19.48 -4.45 12.55
C VAL A 393 -18.67 -5.15 11.48
N LEU A 394 -19.11 -5.01 10.23
CA LEU A 394 -18.45 -5.56 9.05
C LEU A 394 -18.00 -4.42 8.16
N GLY A 395 -16.90 -4.63 7.43
CA GLY A 395 -16.43 -3.65 6.46
C GLY A 395 -14.91 -3.56 6.38
N GLU A 396 -14.43 -2.35 6.22
CA GLU A 396 -13.02 -2.04 6.05
C GLU A 396 -12.23 -2.31 7.35
N ILE A 397 -10.99 -2.82 7.22
CA ILE A 397 -10.18 -3.28 8.36
C ILE A 397 -9.95 -2.19 9.41
N LEU A 398 -9.78 -0.92 9.01
CA LEU A 398 -9.56 0.17 9.96
C LEU A 398 -10.78 0.44 10.86
N VAL A 399 -11.99 0.12 10.41
CA VAL A 399 -13.20 0.21 11.25
C VAL A 399 -13.10 -0.71 12.47
N GLN A 400 -12.34 -1.81 12.35
CA GLN A 400 -12.19 -2.79 13.44
C GLN A 400 -11.03 -2.47 14.38
N PHE A 401 -9.97 -1.82 13.90
CA PHE A 401 -8.70 -1.72 14.63
C PHE A 401 -8.22 -0.29 14.88
N HIS A 402 -8.81 0.72 14.22
CA HIS A 402 -8.32 2.12 14.31
C HIS A 402 -9.29 3.04 15.09
#